data_01d96d62d223055f6b28d9cb69df8692
#
_entry.id   01d96d62d223055f6b28d9cb69df8692
#
_cell.length_a   1.000
_cell.length_b   1.000
_cell.length_c   1.000
_cell.angle_alpha   90.00
_cell.angle_beta   90.00
_cell.angle_gamma   90.00
#
_symmetry.space_group_name_H-M   'P 1'
#
loop_
_entity.id
_entity.type
_entity.pdbx_description
1 polymer ?
#
loop_
_entity_poly.entity_id
_entity_poly.type
_entity_poly.pdbx_seq_one_letter_code
_entity_poly.pdbx_strand_id
1 'polypeptide(L)'
;MKKWFLLLLTVIMLFTTGCSALSNVEDVSIQYIFPGEWEEHEGTWLIWPHNYGVIEPEYVDMIDDIWVTMTKALHTGERVHIVAYSEDEQSKITELLTDAGVDMAQVDFVLAESDQFWARDCGPVFVYNTEGAPTILDTGYNGYGRMDKLGPDVPAKDRWEMPEFVREEYLENYTKDDLLASAVAKELGVACVDINGFVLEGGAIESDGCGTIITTESCILNENRNPGMTKAEAEKYFKEYLGVTNVIWLKGSPDEDITDGHIDGLLRFADSHTIVTMTKEDYYETYDYTPRGDYNKVINAKNANGGKYNIVTLPITAEDVEWLGWRANYLNYYAGNDVVLVPVYGDVMDAEALRILGEIYPDKEIIPVDGQILAVIGGGIHCVTQQQPAAGN
;
A
#
# COMPACT_ATOMS: atom_id res chain seq x y z
N MET A 1 -75.84 -10.96 -19.53
CA MET A 1 -75.70 -10.48 -18.14
C MET A 1 -74.56 -11.23 -17.51
N LYS A 2 -73.60 -10.52 -17.00
CA LYS A 2 -72.31 -10.97 -16.46
C LYS A 2 -72.51 -11.73 -15.15
N LYS A 3 -71.76 -12.81 -14.91
CA LYS A 3 -71.37 -13.23 -13.57
C LYS A 3 -69.97 -13.82 -13.60
N TRP A 4 -69.11 -13.25 -12.78
CA TRP A 4 -67.76 -13.62 -12.47
C TRP A 4 -67.71 -14.88 -11.60
N PHE A 5 -66.74 -15.78 -11.86
CA PHE A 5 -66.37 -16.84 -10.93
C PHE A 5 -64.91 -16.66 -10.51
N LEU A 6 -64.75 -16.40 -9.24
CA LEU A 6 -63.46 -16.39 -8.54
C LEU A 6 -63.07 -17.85 -8.26
N LEU A 7 -61.89 -18.25 -8.71
CA LEU A 7 -61.30 -19.54 -8.35
C LEU A 7 -60.28 -19.30 -7.24
N LEU A 8 -60.51 -19.80 -6.05
CA LEU A 8 -59.60 -19.84 -4.90
C LEU A 8 -58.71 -21.04 -5.08
N LEU A 9 -57.38 -20.81 -5.26
CA LEU A 9 -56.37 -21.87 -5.20
C LEU A 9 -55.78 -21.88 -3.80
N THR A 10 -56.11 -22.94 -3.06
CA THR A 10 -55.51 -23.26 -1.76
C THR A 10 -54.15 -23.95 -1.99
N VAL A 11 -53.07 -23.31 -1.68
CA VAL A 11 -51.72 -23.93 -1.67
C VAL A 11 -51.48 -24.55 -0.30
N ILE A 12 -51.34 -25.85 -0.26
CA ILE A 12 -50.94 -26.62 0.92
C ILE A 12 -49.42 -26.48 1.04
N MET A 13 -48.93 -25.74 2.06
CA MET A 13 -47.55 -25.75 2.46
C MET A 13 -47.22 -27.00 3.27
N LEU A 14 -46.42 -27.89 2.72
CA LEU A 14 -45.75 -28.95 3.46
C LEU A 14 -44.51 -28.31 4.15
N PHE A 15 -44.58 -28.23 5.47
CA PHE A 15 -43.41 -27.90 6.29
C PHE A 15 -42.46 -29.09 6.33
N THR A 16 -41.35 -29.01 5.64
CA THR A 16 -40.17 -29.83 5.94
C THR A 16 -39.27 -29.00 6.89
N THR A 17 -39.21 -29.44 8.12
CA THR A 17 -38.27 -28.95 9.13
C THR A 17 -36.86 -29.38 8.73
N GLY A 18 -36.17 -28.54 7.94
CA GLY A 18 -34.75 -28.60 7.74
C GLY A 18 -34.12 -27.49 8.59
N CYS A 19 -33.42 -27.88 9.65
CA CYS A 19 -32.58 -26.97 10.43
C CYS A 19 -31.41 -26.50 9.53
N SER A 20 -31.58 -25.40 8.84
CA SER A 20 -30.46 -24.63 8.30
C SER A 20 -30.25 -23.48 9.27
N ALA A 21 -29.15 -23.54 10.01
CA ALA A 21 -28.58 -22.38 10.66
C ALA A 21 -28.19 -21.39 9.56
N LEU A 22 -29.10 -20.48 9.22
CA LEU A 22 -28.74 -19.27 8.49
C LEU A 22 -27.93 -18.45 9.47
N SER A 23 -26.63 -18.42 9.31
CA SER A 23 -25.79 -17.34 9.83
C SER A 23 -26.39 -16.05 9.29
N ASN A 24 -26.95 -15.22 10.17
CA ASN A 24 -27.29 -13.84 9.86
C ASN A 24 -25.96 -13.11 9.65
N VAL A 25 -25.43 -13.14 8.44
CA VAL A 25 -24.43 -12.19 8.00
C VAL A 25 -25.24 -10.93 7.73
N GLU A 26 -25.20 -9.98 8.66
CA GLU A 26 -25.72 -8.64 8.41
C GLU A 26 -25.09 -8.12 7.12
N ASP A 27 -25.92 -7.72 6.17
CA ASP A 27 -25.44 -7.18 4.90
C ASP A 27 -24.93 -5.75 5.15
N VAL A 28 -23.61 -5.62 5.29
CA VAL A 28 -22.94 -4.34 5.54
C VAL A 28 -23.07 -3.48 4.31
N SER A 29 -23.50 -2.24 4.48
CA SER A 29 -23.58 -1.26 3.39
C SER A 29 -22.20 -0.63 3.11
N ILE A 30 -21.93 -0.32 1.86
CA ILE A 30 -20.75 0.46 1.46
C ILE A 30 -20.92 1.88 2.01
N GLN A 31 -19.93 2.34 2.77
CA GLN A 31 -19.87 3.69 3.34
C GLN A 31 -18.86 4.57 2.59
N TYR A 32 -17.81 3.95 2.04
CA TYR A 32 -16.68 4.63 1.42
C TYR A 32 -16.26 3.91 0.15
N ILE A 33 -15.47 4.58 -0.68
CA ILE A 33 -14.91 4.06 -1.92
C ILE A 33 -13.41 4.32 -1.90
N PHE A 34 -12.62 3.29 -2.11
CA PHE A 34 -11.16 3.36 -2.22
C PHE A 34 -10.77 3.49 -3.70
N PRO A 35 -10.22 4.63 -4.13
CA PRO A 35 -9.81 4.83 -5.53
C PRO A 35 -8.60 3.98 -5.89
N GLY A 36 -8.39 3.77 -7.19
CA GLY A 36 -7.14 3.21 -7.69
C GLY A 36 -6.01 4.25 -7.62
N GLU A 37 -4.76 3.82 -7.40
CA GLU A 37 -3.62 4.74 -7.39
C GLU A 37 -3.41 5.45 -8.73
N TRP A 38 -3.85 4.86 -9.83
CA TRP A 38 -3.77 5.42 -11.18
C TRP A 38 -4.77 6.57 -11.45
N GLU A 39 -5.72 6.82 -10.54
CA GLU A 39 -6.65 7.94 -10.63
C GLU A 39 -5.97 9.28 -10.31
N GLU A 40 -6.63 10.41 -10.61
CA GLU A 40 -6.05 11.74 -10.38
C GLU A 40 -5.80 12.00 -8.89
N HIS A 41 -4.61 12.48 -8.57
CA HIS A 41 -4.21 12.85 -7.22
C HIS A 41 -4.38 14.36 -6.97
N GLU A 42 -4.80 14.71 -5.77
CA GLU A 42 -4.60 16.06 -5.23
C GLU A 42 -3.13 16.25 -4.87
N GLY A 43 -2.50 15.22 -4.32
CA GLY A 43 -1.09 15.24 -3.98
C GLY A 43 -0.56 13.89 -3.47
N THR A 44 0.73 13.88 -3.22
CA THR A 44 1.46 12.74 -2.64
C THR A 44 2.00 13.08 -1.26
N TRP A 45 1.78 12.17 -0.31
CA TRP A 45 2.32 12.23 1.04
C TRP A 45 3.65 11.52 1.13
N LEU A 46 4.62 12.18 1.75
CA LEU A 46 5.93 11.65 2.15
C LEU A 46 6.11 11.90 3.66
N ILE A 47 6.76 10.99 4.35
CA ILE A 47 7.26 11.21 5.70
C ILE A 47 8.77 11.37 5.56
N TRP A 48 9.32 12.54 5.96
CA TRP A 48 10.75 12.72 5.85
C TRP A 48 11.49 11.94 6.93
N PRO A 49 12.52 11.17 6.59
CA PRO A 49 13.30 10.44 7.57
C PRO A 49 14.03 11.42 8.52
N HIS A 50 13.62 11.50 9.78
CA HIS A 50 14.25 12.39 10.75
C HIS A 50 15.18 11.65 11.69
N ASN A 51 14.80 10.46 12.09
CA ASN A 51 15.62 9.59 12.90
C ASN A 51 16.36 8.62 11.99
N TYR A 52 17.53 9.02 11.54
CA TYR A 52 18.42 8.15 10.76
C TYR A 52 19.00 7.00 11.60
N GLY A 53 18.37 6.67 12.71
CA GLY A 53 18.76 5.58 13.59
C GLY A 53 18.84 4.23 12.88
N VAL A 54 18.11 4.09 11.75
CA VAL A 54 18.16 2.92 10.87
C VAL A 54 19.41 2.90 9.99
N ILE A 55 19.99 4.08 9.70
CA ILE A 55 21.09 4.23 8.75
C ILE A 55 22.30 4.82 9.46
N GLU A 56 23.47 4.32 9.19
CA GLU A 56 24.72 4.93 9.66
C GLU A 56 24.87 6.35 9.10
N PRO A 57 25.45 7.29 9.88
CA PRO A 57 25.49 8.71 9.51
C PRO A 57 26.08 9.01 8.13
N GLU A 58 26.97 8.17 7.63
CA GLU A 58 27.62 8.32 6.32
C GLU A 58 26.71 8.05 5.13
N TYR A 59 25.53 7.41 5.35
CA TYR A 59 24.54 7.10 4.30
C TYR A 59 23.30 8.01 4.35
N VAL A 60 23.24 8.94 5.31
CA VAL A 60 22.09 9.84 5.50
C VAL A 60 21.83 10.69 4.25
N ASP A 61 22.90 11.23 3.63
CA ASP A 61 22.76 12.05 2.44
C ASP A 61 22.14 11.29 1.26
N MET A 62 22.36 9.97 1.17
CA MET A 62 21.77 9.14 0.12
C MET A 62 20.24 9.03 0.29
N ILE A 63 19.75 9.01 1.51
CA ILE A 63 18.32 8.98 1.80
C ILE A 63 17.70 10.34 1.50
N ASP A 64 18.29 11.44 1.97
CA ASP A 64 17.82 12.80 1.65
C ASP A 64 17.72 12.99 0.12
N ASP A 65 18.71 12.52 -0.66
CA ASP A 65 18.72 12.60 -2.13
C ASP A 65 17.53 11.86 -2.78
N ILE A 66 17.10 10.73 -2.21
CA ILE A 66 15.91 10.00 -2.68
C ILE A 66 14.67 10.87 -2.51
N TRP A 67 14.43 11.42 -1.29
CA TRP A 67 13.27 12.27 -1.02
C TRP A 67 13.28 13.56 -1.83
N VAL A 68 14.45 14.19 -2.00
CA VAL A 68 14.63 15.35 -2.87
C VAL A 68 14.28 15.00 -4.32
N THR A 69 14.74 13.86 -4.83
CA THR A 69 14.47 13.41 -6.20
C THR A 69 12.99 13.15 -6.41
N MET A 70 12.33 12.45 -5.49
CA MET A 70 10.89 12.19 -5.56
C MET A 70 10.08 13.49 -5.52
N THR A 71 10.37 14.37 -4.55
CA THR A 71 9.67 15.66 -4.41
C THR A 71 9.83 16.51 -5.65
N LYS A 72 11.07 16.57 -6.20
CA LYS A 72 11.37 17.31 -7.42
C LYS A 72 10.64 16.79 -8.66
N ALA A 73 10.39 15.51 -8.73
CA ALA A 73 9.61 14.92 -9.81
C ALA A 73 8.11 15.18 -9.64
N LEU A 74 7.56 14.93 -8.44
CA LEU A 74 6.13 15.00 -8.15
C LEU A 74 5.57 16.43 -8.22
N HIS A 75 6.28 17.43 -7.70
CA HIS A 75 5.77 18.81 -7.56
C HIS A 75 5.35 19.48 -8.88
N THR A 76 5.70 18.90 -10.02
CA THR A 76 5.33 19.42 -11.35
C THR A 76 3.90 19.06 -11.74
N GLY A 77 3.37 17.94 -11.24
CA GLY A 77 2.05 17.42 -11.60
C GLY A 77 1.04 17.40 -10.45
N GLU A 78 1.52 17.47 -9.20
CA GLU A 78 0.67 17.40 -8.02
C GLU A 78 1.32 18.08 -6.82
N ARG A 79 0.56 18.29 -5.76
CA ARG A 79 1.14 18.78 -4.51
C ARG A 79 1.96 17.67 -3.84
N VAL A 80 2.99 18.10 -3.09
CA VAL A 80 3.75 17.17 -2.25
C VAL A 80 3.55 17.58 -0.80
N HIS A 81 2.93 16.70 -0.02
CA HIS A 81 2.72 16.88 1.39
C HIS A 81 3.81 16.14 2.16
N ILE A 82 4.53 16.86 2.99
CA ILE A 82 5.66 16.31 3.74
C ILE A 82 5.37 16.36 5.23
N VAL A 83 5.36 15.20 5.87
CA VAL A 83 5.40 15.11 7.32
C VAL A 83 6.84 15.38 7.75
N ALA A 84 7.03 16.43 8.53
CA ALA A 84 8.30 16.78 9.15
C ALA A 84 8.18 16.64 10.67
N TYR A 85 9.20 16.06 11.30
CA TYR A 85 9.20 15.78 12.74
C TYR A 85 9.16 17.06 13.61
N SER A 86 9.79 18.14 13.13
CA SER A 86 9.92 19.40 13.86
C SER A 86 10.08 20.59 12.92
N GLU A 87 9.97 21.82 13.48
CA GLU A 87 10.25 23.07 12.74
C GLU A 87 11.71 23.15 12.26
N ASP A 88 12.66 22.61 13.03
CA ASP A 88 14.08 22.58 12.64
C ASP A 88 14.29 21.66 11.41
N GLU A 89 13.62 20.50 11.42
CA GLU A 89 13.67 19.60 10.27
C GLU A 89 12.95 20.17 9.05
N GLN A 90 11.77 20.76 9.22
CA GLN A 90 11.09 21.47 8.14
C GLN A 90 12.00 22.54 7.51
N SER A 91 12.78 23.25 8.33
CA SER A 91 13.73 24.25 7.84
C SER A 91 14.84 23.62 7.01
N LYS A 92 15.41 22.49 7.46
CA LYS A 92 16.41 21.70 6.70
C LYS A 92 15.83 21.22 5.37
N ILE A 93 14.66 20.61 5.39
CA ILE A 93 13.98 20.10 4.18
C ILE A 93 13.73 21.25 3.19
N THR A 94 13.24 22.40 3.68
CA THR A 94 12.99 23.57 2.84
C THR A 94 14.28 24.05 2.13
N GLU A 95 15.43 24.06 2.82
CA GLU A 95 16.72 24.39 2.23
C GLU A 95 17.11 23.39 1.14
N LEU A 96 17.07 22.08 1.44
CA LEU A 96 17.38 21.00 0.48
C LEU A 96 16.52 21.09 -0.79
N LEU A 97 15.20 21.23 -0.63
CA LEU A 97 14.26 21.29 -1.75
C LEU A 97 14.43 22.59 -2.58
N THR A 98 14.68 23.72 -1.92
CA THR A 98 14.94 25.01 -2.59
C THR A 98 16.22 24.94 -3.41
N ASP A 99 17.29 24.38 -2.86
CA ASP A 99 18.58 24.21 -3.56
C ASP A 99 18.46 23.24 -4.74
N ALA A 100 17.58 22.24 -4.65
CA ALA A 100 17.25 21.34 -5.76
C ALA A 100 16.35 21.98 -6.83
N GLY A 101 15.82 23.19 -6.60
CA GLY A 101 14.97 23.93 -7.53
C GLY A 101 13.50 23.51 -7.52
N VAL A 102 13.03 22.97 -6.41
CA VAL A 102 11.60 22.64 -6.21
C VAL A 102 10.81 23.93 -6.01
N ASP A 103 9.64 24.04 -6.65
CA ASP A 103 8.71 25.13 -6.37
C ASP A 103 8.01 24.89 -5.02
N MET A 104 8.48 25.58 -3.99
CA MET A 104 7.95 25.46 -2.64
C MET A 104 6.49 25.88 -2.49
N ALA A 105 5.88 26.52 -3.51
CA ALA A 105 4.44 26.75 -3.53
C ALA A 105 3.61 25.47 -3.77
N GLN A 106 4.26 24.39 -4.22
CA GLN A 106 3.66 23.06 -4.42
C GLN A 106 3.94 22.11 -3.25
N VAL A 107 4.65 22.56 -2.22
CA VAL A 107 5.01 21.72 -1.07
C VAL A 107 4.31 22.23 0.18
N ASP A 108 3.60 21.35 0.85
CA ASP A 108 2.97 21.60 2.15
C ASP A 108 3.66 20.77 3.23
N PHE A 109 3.74 21.31 4.44
CA PHE A 109 4.30 20.62 5.59
C PHE A 109 3.25 20.36 6.65
N VAL A 110 3.28 19.17 7.22
CA VAL A 110 2.58 18.82 8.46
C VAL A 110 3.63 18.48 9.51
N LEU A 111 3.58 19.17 10.65
CA LEU A 111 4.45 18.86 11.77
C LEU A 111 3.82 17.76 12.62
N ALA A 112 4.41 16.58 12.56
CA ALA A 112 4.01 15.45 13.37
C ALA A 112 5.23 14.57 13.70
N GLU A 113 5.27 14.07 14.93
CA GLU A 113 6.29 13.10 15.32
C GLU A 113 5.99 11.77 14.64
N SER A 114 7.02 11.13 14.10
CA SER A 114 6.98 9.78 13.50
C SER A 114 8.18 8.98 13.97
N ASP A 115 8.06 7.67 13.99
CA ASP A 115 9.18 6.76 14.28
C ASP A 115 9.73 6.16 12.99
N GLN A 116 8.90 6.14 11.92
CA GLN A 116 9.17 5.54 10.62
C GLN A 116 8.94 6.57 9.48
N PHE A 117 9.30 6.18 8.27
CA PHE A 117 9.09 6.98 7.06
C PHE A 117 8.32 6.22 5.96
N TRP A 118 7.75 5.08 6.30
CA TRP A 118 6.96 4.25 5.38
C TRP A 118 5.55 4.81 5.23
N ALA A 119 5.43 5.92 4.47
CA ALA A 119 4.17 6.67 4.32
C ALA A 119 3.03 5.81 3.75
N ARG A 120 3.34 4.77 2.98
CA ARG A 120 2.36 3.81 2.48
C ARG A 120 1.66 3.05 3.58
N ASP A 121 2.39 2.70 4.64
CA ASP A 121 1.93 1.75 5.65
C ASP A 121 1.41 2.41 6.91
N CYS A 122 2.07 3.48 7.36
CA CYS A 122 1.67 4.24 8.55
C CYS A 122 1.05 5.61 8.24
N GLY A 123 1.01 6.00 6.97
CA GLY A 123 0.38 7.25 6.53
C GLY A 123 -1.14 7.15 6.40
N PRO A 124 -1.78 8.27 6.05
CA PRO A 124 -3.24 8.34 5.96
C PRO A 124 -3.77 7.53 4.77
N VAL A 125 -4.70 6.63 5.00
CA VAL A 125 -5.44 5.92 3.95
C VAL A 125 -6.64 6.78 3.52
N PHE A 126 -6.61 7.30 2.31
CA PHE A 126 -7.67 8.15 1.77
C PHE A 126 -8.75 7.34 1.06
N VAL A 127 -10.00 7.68 1.33
CA VAL A 127 -11.20 7.17 0.66
C VAL A 127 -12.14 8.31 0.33
N TYR A 128 -13.11 8.08 -0.53
CA TYR A 128 -14.25 8.97 -0.69
C TYR A 128 -15.43 8.46 0.14
N ASN A 129 -16.13 9.34 0.81
CA ASN A 129 -17.44 9.01 1.34
C ASN A 129 -18.49 8.95 0.22
N THR A 130 -19.71 8.54 0.52
CA THR A 130 -20.80 8.42 -0.48
C THR A 130 -21.23 9.74 -1.12
N GLU A 131 -20.75 10.89 -0.63
CA GLU A 131 -20.97 12.22 -1.20
C GLU A 131 -19.78 12.68 -2.07
N GLY A 132 -18.74 11.84 -2.21
CA GLY A 132 -17.54 12.14 -2.97
C GLY A 132 -16.52 13.01 -2.21
N ALA A 133 -16.72 13.24 -0.90
CA ALA A 133 -15.77 14.00 -0.11
C ALA A 133 -14.60 13.11 0.36
N PRO A 134 -13.35 13.59 0.29
CA PRO A 134 -12.20 12.86 0.81
C PRO A 134 -12.33 12.66 2.32
N THR A 135 -11.98 11.47 2.75
CA THR A 135 -12.03 11.04 4.15
C THR A 135 -10.79 10.20 4.44
N ILE A 136 -10.19 10.38 5.59
CA ILE A 136 -9.08 9.54 6.04
C ILE A 136 -9.63 8.40 6.88
N LEU A 137 -9.21 7.18 6.58
CA LEU A 137 -9.36 6.04 7.48
C LEU A 137 -8.14 5.99 8.39
N ASP A 138 -8.39 6.05 9.68
CA ASP A 138 -7.40 5.84 10.71
C ASP A 138 -7.40 4.34 11.05
N THR A 139 -6.61 3.59 10.28
CA THR A 139 -6.42 2.15 10.46
C THR A 139 -5.42 1.91 11.57
N GLY A 140 -5.58 0.84 12.34
CA GLY A 140 -4.56 0.51 13.35
C GLY A 140 -3.22 0.20 12.66
N TYR A 141 -2.16 0.89 13.08
CA TYR A 141 -0.80 0.55 12.69
C TYR A 141 -0.02 0.07 13.90
N ASN A 142 0.48 -1.16 13.85
CA ASN A 142 1.15 -1.79 15.00
C ASN A 142 2.57 -2.24 14.68
N GLY A 143 3.27 -1.51 13.81
CA GLY A 143 4.65 -1.79 13.45
C GLY A 143 4.82 -3.17 12.82
N TYR A 144 3.98 -3.50 11.83
CA TYR A 144 4.00 -4.79 11.15
C TYR A 144 3.76 -5.98 12.11
N GLY A 145 2.89 -5.79 13.10
CA GLY A 145 2.62 -6.80 14.12
C GLY A 145 3.72 -7.00 15.14
N ARG A 146 4.61 -6.02 15.29
CA ARG A 146 5.81 -6.14 16.13
C ARG A 146 5.75 -5.36 17.44
N MET A 147 4.80 -4.42 17.59
CA MET A 147 4.67 -3.61 18.82
C MET A 147 4.53 -4.46 20.08
N ASP A 148 3.80 -5.58 20.01
CA ASP A 148 3.64 -6.48 21.16
C ASP A 148 4.80 -7.47 21.34
N LYS A 149 5.61 -7.66 20.30
CA LYS A 149 6.72 -8.65 20.28
C LYS A 149 8.07 -8.05 20.66
N LEU A 150 8.22 -6.73 20.60
CA LEU A 150 9.47 -6.03 20.86
C LEU A 150 9.63 -5.66 22.35
N GLY A 151 9.23 -6.56 23.25
CA GLY A 151 9.71 -6.48 24.62
C GLY A 151 11.25 -6.57 24.66
N PRO A 152 11.90 -6.06 25.71
CA PRO A 152 13.35 -6.00 25.84
C PRO A 152 14.08 -7.35 25.71
N ASP A 153 13.33 -8.44 25.59
CA ASP A 153 13.82 -9.82 25.61
C ASP A 153 13.85 -10.52 24.24
N VAL A 154 13.50 -9.82 23.11
CA VAL A 154 13.60 -10.44 21.78
C VAL A 154 15.07 -10.50 21.34
N PRO A 155 15.67 -11.70 21.19
CA PRO A 155 17.07 -11.81 20.81
C PRO A 155 17.31 -11.19 19.42
N ALA A 156 18.44 -10.49 19.28
CA ALA A 156 18.85 -9.89 18.00
C ALA A 156 18.91 -10.88 16.82
N LYS A 157 19.14 -12.18 17.13
CA LYS A 157 19.15 -13.27 16.13
C LYS A 157 17.78 -13.59 15.50
N ASP A 158 16.70 -13.15 16.13
CA ASP A 158 15.32 -13.29 15.64
C ASP A 158 14.87 -12.04 14.90
N ARG A 159 15.77 -11.05 14.77
CA ARG A 159 15.64 -9.88 13.90
C ARG A 159 16.24 -10.23 12.55
N TRP A 160 15.79 -9.57 11.51
CA TRP A 160 16.41 -9.67 10.20
C TRP A 160 17.93 -9.48 10.29
N GLU A 161 18.69 -10.26 9.51
CA GLU A 161 20.10 -10.01 9.28
C GLU A 161 20.25 -8.74 8.44
N MET A 162 20.19 -7.59 9.12
CA MET A 162 20.40 -6.30 8.47
C MET A 162 21.89 -6.14 8.12
N PRO A 163 22.20 -5.45 7.01
CA PRO A 163 23.58 -5.08 6.67
C PRO A 163 24.25 -4.31 7.81
N GLU A 164 25.59 -4.42 7.90
CA GLU A 164 26.40 -3.82 8.98
C GLU A 164 26.21 -2.30 9.12
N PHE A 165 25.76 -1.62 8.06
CA PHE A 165 25.49 -0.17 8.08
C PHE A 165 24.11 0.23 8.62
N VAL A 166 23.26 -0.74 8.97
CA VAL A 166 21.92 -0.51 9.53
C VAL A 166 21.95 -0.73 11.05
N ARG A 167 21.41 0.23 11.80
CA ARG A 167 21.41 0.17 13.27
C ARG A 167 20.28 -0.67 13.83
N GLU A 168 20.57 -1.43 14.88
CA GLU A 168 19.59 -2.27 15.58
C GLU A 168 18.51 -1.44 16.32
N GLU A 169 18.78 -0.19 16.71
CA GLU A 169 17.87 0.66 17.49
C GLU A 169 16.57 1.05 16.77
N TYR A 170 16.55 0.89 15.43
CA TYR A 170 15.43 1.29 14.58
C TYR A 170 14.15 0.47 14.80
N LEU A 171 14.26 -0.78 15.22
CA LEU A 171 13.13 -1.72 15.23
C LEU A 171 12.25 -1.65 16.49
N GLU A 172 12.45 -0.66 17.38
CA GLU A 172 11.88 -0.72 18.72
C GLU A 172 10.74 0.25 19.01
N ASN A 173 10.38 1.15 18.09
CA ASN A 173 9.37 2.16 18.40
C ASN A 173 8.48 2.53 17.20
N TYR A 174 7.18 2.30 17.30
CA TYR A 174 6.19 2.57 16.25
C TYR A 174 4.97 3.34 16.77
N THR A 175 4.99 3.78 18.03
CA THR A 175 3.81 4.34 18.69
C THR A 175 3.40 5.72 18.16
N LYS A 176 4.33 6.46 17.55
CA LYS A 176 4.03 7.76 16.95
C LYS A 176 3.37 7.60 15.59
N ASP A 177 3.74 6.57 14.86
CA ASP A 177 3.25 6.32 13.51
C ASP A 177 1.75 6.01 13.49
N ASP A 178 1.24 5.31 14.51
CA ASP A 178 -0.20 5.02 14.67
C ASP A 178 -1.05 6.30 14.82
N LEU A 179 -0.44 7.43 15.16
CA LEU A 179 -1.11 8.73 15.34
C LEU A 179 -1.09 9.60 14.06
N LEU A 180 -0.34 9.21 13.03
CA LEU A 180 -0.12 10.06 11.86
C LEU A 180 -1.40 10.34 11.07
N ALA A 181 -2.23 9.32 10.83
CA ALA A 181 -3.48 9.47 10.09
C ALA A 181 -4.40 10.52 10.73
N SER A 182 -4.58 10.45 12.06
CA SER A 182 -5.39 11.40 12.81
C SER A 182 -4.75 12.80 12.86
N ALA A 183 -3.43 12.90 12.95
CA ALA A 183 -2.71 14.18 12.93
C ALA A 183 -2.86 14.88 11.57
N VAL A 184 -2.69 14.16 10.49
CA VAL A 184 -2.88 14.65 9.11
C VAL A 184 -4.34 15.11 8.89
N ALA A 185 -5.31 14.28 9.29
CA ALA A 185 -6.73 14.63 9.15
C ALA A 185 -7.09 15.95 9.87
N LYS A 186 -6.53 16.14 11.06
CA LYS A 186 -6.72 17.37 11.85
C LYS A 186 -6.12 18.59 11.15
N GLU A 187 -4.92 18.46 10.57
CA GLU A 187 -4.24 19.56 9.88
C GLU A 187 -4.99 19.95 8.60
N LEU A 188 -5.40 18.96 7.81
CA LEU A 188 -6.17 19.17 6.59
C LEU A 188 -7.63 19.63 6.87
N GLY A 189 -8.14 19.43 8.07
CA GLY A 189 -9.54 19.68 8.40
C GLY A 189 -10.51 18.76 7.66
N VAL A 190 -10.07 17.55 7.28
CA VAL A 190 -10.91 16.52 6.63
C VAL A 190 -11.47 15.54 7.65
N ALA A 191 -12.54 14.83 7.26
CA ALA A 191 -13.12 13.79 8.10
C ALA A 191 -12.10 12.65 8.34
N CYS A 192 -12.05 12.16 9.57
CA CYS A 192 -11.25 11.01 9.96
C CYS A 192 -12.17 9.97 10.59
N VAL A 193 -12.06 8.73 10.14
CA VAL A 193 -12.85 7.61 10.65
C VAL A 193 -11.91 6.65 11.34
N ASP A 194 -12.06 6.54 12.64
CA ASP A 194 -11.31 5.61 13.48
C ASP A 194 -11.81 4.17 13.24
N ILE A 195 -10.95 3.36 12.65
CA ILE A 195 -11.14 1.92 12.47
C ILE A 195 -9.96 1.13 13.06
N ASN A 196 -9.32 1.65 14.10
CA ASN A 196 -8.15 1.07 14.76
C ASN A 196 -8.34 -0.38 15.26
N GLY A 197 -9.58 -0.89 15.28
CA GLY A 197 -9.88 -2.31 15.50
C GLY A 197 -9.51 -3.21 14.32
N PHE A 198 -9.05 -2.64 13.20
CA PHE A 198 -8.60 -3.36 12.00
C PHE A 198 -7.23 -2.82 11.57
N VAL A 199 -6.19 -3.61 11.81
CA VAL A 199 -4.83 -3.30 11.37
C VAL A 199 -4.75 -3.51 9.87
N LEU A 200 -4.43 -2.44 9.14
CA LEU A 200 -4.33 -2.44 7.68
C LEU A 200 -3.23 -1.46 7.25
N GLU A 201 -2.15 -2.01 6.74
CA GLU A 201 -1.12 -1.25 6.05
C GLU A 201 -1.50 -1.05 4.58
N GLY A 202 -1.21 0.14 4.01
CA GLY A 202 -1.54 0.44 2.62
C GLY A 202 -0.85 -0.48 1.62
N GLY A 203 0.39 -0.91 1.90
CA GLY A 203 1.14 -1.87 1.08
C GLY A 203 0.55 -3.28 1.07
N ALA A 204 -0.31 -3.61 2.03
CA ALA A 204 -0.97 -4.91 2.11
C ALA A 204 -2.12 -5.08 1.10
N ILE A 205 -2.57 -4.01 0.45
CA ILE A 205 -3.69 -4.04 -0.50
C ILE A 205 -3.35 -3.34 -1.81
N GLU A 206 -3.80 -3.91 -2.92
CA GLU A 206 -3.81 -3.28 -4.24
C GLU A 206 -5.23 -3.22 -4.79
N SER A 207 -5.66 -2.04 -5.26
CA SER A 207 -7.03 -1.77 -5.73
C SER A 207 -7.10 -1.47 -7.21
N ASP A 208 -8.09 -2.04 -7.90
CA ASP A 208 -8.41 -1.68 -9.28
C ASP A 208 -9.27 -0.40 -9.39
N GLY A 209 -9.59 0.28 -8.27
CA GLY A 209 -10.48 1.44 -8.23
C GLY A 209 -11.96 1.14 -8.56
N CYS A 210 -12.29 -0.11 -8.88
CA CYS A 210 -13.60 -0.54 -9.36
C CYS A 210 -14.23 -1.66 -8.51
N GLY A 211 -13.86 -1.73 -7.24
CA GLY A 211 -14.42 -2.64 -6.25
C GLY A 211 -13.72 -4.00 -6.13
N THR A 212 -12.53 -4.15 -6.70
CA THR A 212 -11.66 -5.32 -6.50
C THR A 212 -10.39 -4.93 -5.79
N ILE A 213 -10.00 -5.71 -4.79
CA ILE A 213 -8.65 -5.68 -4.22
C ILE A 213 -7.97 -7.05 -4.33
N ILE A 214 -6.64 -7.01 -4.35
CA ILE A 214 -5.78 -8.17 -4.15
C ILE A 214 -5.00 -7.98 -2.85
N THR A 215 -4.92 -9.02 -2.04
CA THR A 215 -4.24 -9.00 -0.74
C THR A 215 -3.76 -10.39 -0.34
N THR A 216 -2.99 -10.50 0.73
CA THR A 216 -2.50 -11.78 1.26
C THR A 216 -3.19 -12.16 2.58
N GLU A 217 -3.42 -13.46 2.75
CA GLU A 217 -3.88 -14.02 4.02
C GLU A 217 -2.81 -13.89 5.12
N SER A 218 -1.54 -14.04 4.74
CA SER A 218 -0.40 -13.98 5.65
C SER A 218 -0.21 -12.61 6.31
N CYS A 219 -0.63 -11.53 5.66
CA CYS A 219 -0.62 -10.20 6.25
C CYS A 219 -1.93 -9.92 7.00
N ILE A 220 -3.06 -9.85 6.30
CA ILE A 220 -4.34 -9.36 6.86
C ILE A 220 -4.88 -10.28 7.97
N LEU A 221 -4.75 -11.60 7.83
CA LEU A 221 -5.28 -12.56 8.79
C LEU A 221 -4.22 -13.08 9.77
N ASN A 222 -3.07 -12.41 9.85
CA ASN A 222 -2.03 -12.78 10.79
C ASN A 222 -2.49 -12.45 12.22
N GLU A 223 -2.21 -13.38 13.15
CA GLU A 223 -2.48 -13.18 14.58
C GLU A 223 -1.71 -11.98 15.18
N ASN A 224 -0.64 -11.56 14.54
CA ASN A 224 0.14 -10.40 14.96
C ASN A 224 -0.48 -9.06 14.54
N ARG A 225 -1.48 -9.07 13.65
CA ARG A 225 -2.23 -7.87 13.20
C ARG A 225 -3.68 -7.93 13.64
N ASN A 226 -4.42 -8.94 13.19
CA ASN A 226 -5.86 -9.05 13.41
C ASN A 226 -6.18 -10.40 14.07
N PRO A 227 -5.89 -10.59 15.38
CA PRO A 227 -5.98 -11.87 16.05
C PRO A 227 -7.38 -12.47 15.97
N GLY A 228 -7.46 -13.72 15.49
CA GLY A 228 -8.71 -14.48 15.35
C GLY A 228 -9.61 -14.02 14.20
N MET A 229 -9.20 -13.07 13.37
CA MET A 229 -10.02 -12.54 12.26
C MET A 229 -10.16 -13.57 11.16
N THR A 230 -11.38 -13.73 10.68
CA THR A 230 -11.72 -14.56 9.51
C THR A 230 -11.76 -13.72 8.23
N LYS A 231 -11.60 -14.36 7.06
CA LYS A 231 -11.79 -13.70 5.76
C LYS A 231 -13.12 -12.96 5.67
N ALA A 232 -14.20 -13.59 6.13
CA ALA A 232 -15.54 -13.01 6.06
C ALA A 232 -15.67 -11.74 6.93
N GLU A 233 -14.93 -11.64 8.01
CA GLU A 233 -14.86 -10.42 8.83
C GLU A 233 -14.01 -9.35 8.15
N ALA A 234 -12.84 -9.68 7.64
CA ALA A 234 -12.02 -8.75 6.87
C ALA A 234 -12.76 -8.22 5.62
N GLU A 235 -13.45 -9.09 4.88
CA GLU A 235 -14.27 -8.72 3.72
C GLU A 235 -15.41 -7.75 4.06
N LYS A 236 -15.94 -7.78 5.31
CA LYS A 236 -16.90 -6.76 5.77
C LYS A 236 -16.26 -5.39 5.93
N TYR A 237 -15.05 -5.32 6.53
CA TYR A 237 -14.28 -4.07 6.61
C TYR A 237 -13.98 -3.54 5.22
N PHE A 238 -13.49 -4.37 4.31
CA PHE A 238 -13.20 -3.96 2.93
C PHE A 238 -14.44 -3.47 2.20
N LYS A 239 -15.60 -4.12 2.41
CA LYS A 239 -16.85 -3.69 1.80
C LYS A 239 -17.34 -2.35 2.38
N GLU A 240 -17.34 -2.22 3.69
CA GLU A 240 -17.85 -1.03 4.39
C GLU A 240 -16.97 0.19 4.13
N TYR A 241 -15.65 0.05 4.35
CA TYR A 241 -14.73 1.18 4.38
C TYR A 241 -13.95 1.41 3.09
N LEU A 242 -13.86 0.41 2.21
CA LEU A 242 -13.16 0.54 0.93
C LEU A 242 -14.09 0.37 -0.29
N GLY A 243 -15.38 0.06 -0.10
CA GLY A 243 -16.31 -0.18 -1.19
C GLY A 243 -16.03 -1.45 -2.01
N VAL A 244 -15.21 -2.35 -1.47
CA VAL A 244 -14.77 -3.57 -2.15
C VAL A 244 -15.84 -4.64 -2.10
N THR A 245 -16.14 -5.23 -3.25
CA THR A 245 -17.10 -6.33 -3.40
C THR A 245 -16.47 -7.63 -3.92
N ASN A 246 -15.20 -7.57 -4.30
CA ASN A 246 -14.43 -8.70 -4.80
C ASN A 246 -13.02 -8.69 -4.21
N VAL A 247 -12.69 -9.68 -3.41
CA VAL A 247 -11.36 -9.81 -2.79
C VAL A 247 -10.66 -11.03 -3.36
N ILE A 248 -9.49 -10.81 -3.95
CA ILE A 248 -8.62 -11.87 -4.46
C ILE A 248 -7.57 -12.16 -3.39
N TRP A 249 -7.78 -13.24 -2.66
CA TRP A 249 -6.90 -13.68 -1.58
C TRP A 249 -5.75 -14.53 -2.12
N LEU A 250 -4.53 -14.03 -2.00
CA LEU A 250 -3.31 -14.83 -2.07
C LEU A 250 -3.05 -15.48 -0.72
N LYS A 251 -2.29 -16.55 -0.68
CA LYS A 251 -1.87 -17.16 0.59
C LYS A 251 -0.83 -16.30 1.30
N GLY A 252 0.14 -15.82 0.52
CA GLY A 252 1.34 -15.19 1.06
C GLY A 252 2.15 -16.14 1.93
N SER A 253 3.12 -15.61 2.66
CA SER A 253 3.98 -16.37 3.58
C SER A 253 4.26 -15.53 4.81
N PRO A 254 3.78 -15.95 5.98
CA PRO A 254 4.05 -15.23 7.21
C PRO A 254 5.52 -15.44 7.65
N ASP A 255 6.06 -14.47 8.36
CA ASP A 255 7.39 -14.50 8.97
C ASP A 255 8.60 -14.59 8.00
N GLU A 256 8.38 -14.48 6.67
CA GLU A 256 9.45 -14.53 5.67
C GLU A 256 10.02 -13.14 5.36
N ASP A 257 9.24 -12.09 5.52
CA ASP A 257 9.68 -10.71 5.45
C ASP A 257 9.05 -9.85 6.57
N ILE A 258 9.49 -8.59 6.72
CA ILE A 258 9.01 -7.70 7.79
C ILE A 258 7.50 -7.42 7.69
N THR A 259 6.94 -7.49 6.49
CA THR A 259 5.54 -7.15 6.18
C THR A 259 4.60 -8.34 6.23
N ASP A 260 5.12 -9.57 6.40
CA ASP A 260 4.37 -10.81 6.27
C ASP A 260 3.71 -10.98 4.87
N GLY A 261 4.37 -10.45 3.83
CA GLY A 261 3.95 -10.61 2.44
C GLY A 261 3.00 -9.51 1.96
N HIS A 262 3.42 -8.26 1.99
CA HIS A 262 2.72 -7.16 1.31
C HIS A 262 2.54 -7.43 -0.17
N ILE A 263 1.44 -6.92 -0.72
CA ILE A 263 1.07 -7.19 -2.10
C ILE A 263 1.80 -6.28 -3.10
N ASP A 264 2.20 -5.08 -2.68
CA ASP A 264 2.83 -4.07 -3.53
C ASP A 264 4.24 -4.44 -4.03
N GLY A 265 4.87 -5.45 -3.43
CA GLY A 265 6.08 -6.09 -3.93
C GLY A 265 5.82 -7.20 -4.95
N LEU A 266 4.59 -7.72 -5.05
CA LEU A 266 4.23 -8.87 -5.89
C LEU A 266 3.51 -8.46 -7.18
N LEU A 267 2.69 -7.42 -7.12
CA LEU A 267 1.93 -6.89 -8.25
C LEU A 267 1.45 -5.46 -7.99
N ARG A 268 1.07 -4.77 -9.07
CA ARG A 268 0.45 -3.45 -9.04
C ARG A 268 -0.72 -3.38 -10.03
N PHE A 269 -1.72 -2.57 -9.75
CA PHE A 269 -2.70 -2.17 -10.75
C PHE A 269 -2.21 -0.93 -11.49
N ALA A 270 -2.04 -1.02 -12.82
CA ALA A 270 -1.72 0.13 -13.65
C ALA A 270 -2.97 0.94 -14.07
N ASP A 271 -4.09 0.28 -14.12
CA ASP A 271 -5.44 0.81 -14.35
C ASP A 271 -6.48 -0.22 -13.90
N SER A 272 -7.78 0.07 -14.09
CA SER A 272 -8.88 -0.83 -13.71
C SER A 272 -8.91 -2.19 -14.46
N HIS A 273 -8.01 -2.41 -15.41
CA HIS A 273 -8.02 -3.57 -16.30
C HIS A 273 -6.64 -4.26 -16.44
N THR A 274 -5.59 -3.66 -15.91
CA THR A 274 -4.21 -4.11 -16.11
C THR A 274 -3.51 -4.37 -14.79
N ILE A 275 -2.99 -5.59 -14.64
CA ILE A 275 -2.08 -5.97 -13.54
C ILE A 275 -0.66 -6.03 -14.09
N VAL A 276 0.25 -5.37 -13.41
CA VAL A 276 1.70 -5.45 -13.61
C VAL A 276 2.26 -6.39 -12.55
N THR A 277 3.02 -7.40 -12.96
CA THR A 277 3.65 -8.38 -12.07
C THR A 277 4.98 -8.84 -12.68
N MET A 278 5.55 -9.91 -12.21
CA MET A 278 6.76 -10.53 -12.78
C MET A 278 6.41 -11.71 -13.69
N THR A 279 7.38 -12.25 -14.41
CA THR A 279 7.21 -13.58 -15.00
C THR A 279 7.07 -14.62 -13.89
N LYS A 280 6.55 -15.80 -14.22
CA LYS A 280 6.40 -16.86 -13.22
C LYS A 280 7.74 -17.28 -12.61
N GLU A 281 8.75 -17.33 -13.44
CA GLU A 281 10.10 -17.70 -13.07
C GLU A 281 10.67 -16.66 -12.08
N ASP A 282 10.62 -15.39 -12.45
CA ASP A 282 11.12 -14.27 -11.64
C ASP A 282 10.35 -14.13 -10.32
N TYR A 283 9.01 -14.31 -10.36
CA TYR A 283 8.16 -14.26 -9.16
C TYR A 283 8.61 -15.27 -8.09
N TYR A 284 8.96 -16.50 -8.52
CA TYR A 284 9.43 -17.52 -7.58
C TYR A 284 10.94 -17.53 -7.36
N GLU A 285 11.69 -16.71 -8.09
CA GLU A 285 13.09 -16.43 -7.79
C GLU A 285 13.22 -15.35 -6.72
N THR A 286 12.45 -14.26 -6.85
CA THR A 286 12.44 -13.15 -5.87
C THR A 286 11.76 -13.55 -4.56
N TYR A 287 10.69 -14.35 -4.64
CA TYR A 287 9.87 -14.76 -3.50
C TYR A 287 9.70 -16.29 -3.49
N ASP A 288 10.80 -17.02 -3.30
CA ASP A 288 10.84 -18.49 -3.39
C ASP A 288 10.00 -19.19 -2.30
N TYR A 289 9.77 -18.51 -1.19
CA TYR A 289 8.91 -18.92 -0.10
C TYR A 289 7.41 -18.78 -0.42
N THR A 290 7.03 -18.04 -1.46
CA THR A 290 5.61 -17.82 -1.80
C THR A 290 4.92 -19.10 -2.27
N PRO A 291 3.69 -19.40 -1.81
CA PRO A 291 2.94 -20.58 -2.24
C PRO A 291 2.73 -20.66 -3.73
N ARG A 292 3.04 -21.83 -4.33
CA ARG A 292 3.01 -22.06 -5.80
C ARG A 292 1.67 -21.76 -6.48
N GLY A 293 0.58 -21.68 -5.71
CA GLY A 293 -0.75 -21.36 -6.24
C GLY A 293 -1.02 -19.88 -6.45
N ASP A 294 -0.27 -19.00 -5.78
CA ASP A 294 -0.59 -17.57 -5.71
C ASP A 294 -0.36 -16.87 -7.06
N TYR A 295 0.75 -17.12 -7.73
CA TYR A 295 0.95 -16.62 -9.09
C TYR A 295 -0.20 -16.97 -10.06
N ASN A 296 -0.71 -18.20 -9.98
CA ASN A 296 -1.84 -18.61 -10.83
C ASN A 296 -3.13 -17.86 -10.48
N LYS A 297 -3.33 -17.45 -9.22
CA LYS A 297 -4.47 -16.60 -8.83
C LYS A 297 -4.32 -15.20 -9.43
N VAL A 298 -3.12 -14.62 -9.41
CA VAL A 298 -2.83 -13.31 -10.01
C VAL A 298 -3.16 -13.30 -11.49
N ILE A 299 -2.56 -14.20 -12.29
CA ILE A 299 -2.73 -14.20 -13.75
C ILE A 299 -4.12 -14.65 -14.24
N ASN A 300 -4.93 -15.23 -13.36
CA ASN A 300 -6.32 -15.63 -13.63
C ASN A 300 -7.33 -14.77 -12.86
N ALA A 301 -6.88 -13.70 -12.23
CA ALA A 301 -7.72 -12.78 -11.49
C ALA A 301 -8.85 -12.24 -12.36
N LYS A 302 -9.98 -11.96 -11.71
CA LYS A 302 -11.14 -11.33 -12.35
C LYS A 302 -11.59 -10.17 -11.49
N ASN A 303 -11.99 -9.09 -12.14
CA ASN A 303 -12.57 -7.94 -11.46
C ASN A 303 -13.98 -8.23 -10.91
N ALA A 304 -14.53 -7.30 -10.15
CA ALA A 304 -15.86 -7.41 -9.53
C ALA A 304 -16.98 -7.70 -10.53
N ASN A 305 -16.80 -7.36 -11.81
CA ASN A 305 -17.76 -7.63 -12.90
C ASN A 305 -17.47 -8.95 -13.63
N GLY A 306 -16.49 -9.76 -13.18
CA GLY A 306 -16.10 -11.04 -13.77
C GLY A 306 -15.20 -10.92 -15.02
N GLY A 307 -14.77 -9.69 -15.38
CA GLY A 307 -13.79 -9.43 -16.45
C GLY A 307 -12.39 -9.91 -16.06
N LYS A 308 -11.58 -10.31 -17.05
CA LYS A 308 -10.17 -10.63 -16.85
C LYS A 308 -9.32 -9.38 -16.95
N TYR A 309 -8.20 -9.38 -16.24
CA TYR A 309 -7.16 -8.36 -16.37
C TYR A 309 -6.18 -8.69 -17.50
N ASN A 310 -5.63 -7.66 -18.11
CA ASN A 310 -4.41 -7.75 -18.90
C ASN A 310 -3.25 -7.95 -17.92
N ILE A 311 -2.31 -8.82 -18.29
CA ILE A 311 -1.12 -9.06 -17.47
C ILE A 311 0.10 -8.53 -18.21
N VAL A 312 0.81 -7.61 -17.61
CA VAL A 312 2.10 -7.11 -18.08
C VAL A 312 3.17 -7.54 -17.06
N THR A 313 4.34 -7.94 -17.56
CA THR A 313 5.43 -8.38 -16.69
C THR A 313 6.61 -7.42 -16.76
N LEU A 314 7.13 -7.06 -15.58
CA LEU A 314 8.43 -6.43 -15.42
C LEU A 314 9.51 -7.48 -15.17
N PRO A 315 10.76 -7.23 -15.57
CA PRO A 315 11.88 -8.08 -15.21
C PRO A 315 12.22 -7.95 -13.73
N ILE A 316 13.18 -8.74 -13.27
CA ILE A 316 13.97 -8.49 -12.08
C ILE A 316 15.40 -8.11 -12.51
N THR A 317 16.25 -7.62 -11.61
CA THR A 317 17.65 -7.32 -11.93
C THR A 317 18.35 -8.57 -12.50
N ALA A 318 19.30 -8.38 -13.39
CA ALA A 318 20.05 -9.48 -14.00
C ALA A 318 21.01 -10.15 -13.01
N GLU A 319 21.54 -9.32 -12.11
CA GLU A 319 22.50 -9.74 -11.09
C GLU A 319 21.97 -9.38 -9.69
N ASP A 320 22.58 -9.94 -8.66
CA ASP A 320 22.30 -9.57 -7.28
C ASP A 320 22.69 -8.10 -7.04
N VAL A 321 21.83 -7.33 -6.39
CA VAL A 321 22.13 -5.96 -5.99
C VAL A 321 23.18 -5.99 -4.90
N GLU A 322 24.25 -5.21 -5.05
CA GLU A 322 25.49 -5.32 -4.25
C GLU A 322 25.24 -5.35 -2.73
N TRP A 323 24.38 -4.45 -2.23
CA TRP A 323 24.12 -4.38 -0.78
C TRP A 323 22.96 -5.27 -0.34
N LEU A 324 22.12 -5.69 -1.27
CA LEU A 324 20.96 -6.53 -0.99
C LEU A 324 21.35 -8.02 -0.91
N GLY A 325 22.30 -8.45 -1.74
CA GLY A 325 22.77 -9.83 -1.80
C GLY A 325 21.82 -10.79 -2.53
N TRP A 326 20.78 -10.25 -3.19
CA TRP A 326 19.85 -10.97 -4.08
C TRP A 326 19.30 -10.06 -5.16
N ARG A 327 18.58 -10.64 -6.13
CA ARG A 327 17.98 -9.90 -7.25
C ARG A 327 16.77 -9.10 -6.79
N ALA A 328 16.71 -7.82 -7.17
CA ALA A 328 15.60 -6.92 -6.88
C ALA A 328 14.57 -6.89 -8.01
N ASN A 329 13.33 -6.51 -7.69
CA ASN A 329 12.27 -6.27 -8.67
C ASN A 329 11.94 -4.77 -8.79
N TYR A 330 11.24 -4.41 -9.87
CA TYR A 330 10.85 -3.02 -10.19
C TYR A 330 9.37 -2.73 -9.88
N LEU A 331 8.65 -3.62 -9.19
CA LEU A 331 7.21 -3.48 -8.95
C LEU A 331 6.87 -2.42 -7.91
N ASN A 332 7.81 -2.13 -7.02
CA ASN A 332 7.57 -1.12 -5.99
C ASN A 332 7.78 0.31 -6.54
N TYR A 333 7.24 0.59 -7.74
CA TYR A 333 7.16 1.92 -8.37
C TYR A 333 5.94 2.69 -7.86
N TYR A 334 5.92 4.01 -8.03
CA TYR A 334 4.78 4.87 -7.68
C TYR A 334 4.31 5.68 -8.89
N ALA A 335 2.99 5.69 -9.13
CA ALA A 335 2.38 6.39 -10.26
C ALA A 335 1.69 7.69 -9.82
N GLY A 336 2.41 8.83 -9.85
CA GLY A 336 1.85 10.16 -9.67
C GLY A 336 1.10 10.68 -10.91
N ASN A 337 0.60 11.92 -10.89
CA ASN A 337 -0.20 12.48 -11.99
C ASN A 337 0.58 12.55 -13.31
N ASP A 338 1.75 13.18 -13.31
CA ASP A 338 2.55 13.42 -14.52
C ASP A 338 3.79 12.54 -14.60
N VAL A 339 4.11 11.80 -13.53
CA VAL A 339 5.34 11.03 -13.43
C VAL A 339 5.10 9.62 -12.90
N VAL A 340 6.01 8.70 -13.22
CA VAL A 340 6.13 7.40 -12.54
C VAL A 340 7.51 7.33 -11.92
N LEU A 341 7.57 7.22 -10.60
CA LEU A 341 8.83 7.04 -9.86
C LEU A 341 9.18 5.55 -9.85
N VAL A 342 10.31 5.19 -10.41
CA VAL A 342 10.71 3.79 -10.60
C VAL A 342 12.01 3.51 -9.86
N PRO A 343 12.05 2.52 -8.95
CA PRO A 343 13.31 2.12 -8.32
C PRO A 343 14.26 1.59 -9.39
N VAL A 344 15.53 2.02 -9.35
CA VAL A 344 16.62 1.49 -10.18
C VAL A 344 17.79 1.08 -9.29
N TYR A 345 18.58 0.15 -9.78
CA TYR A 345 19.59 -0.53 -8.98
C TYR A 345 20.99 -0.49 -9.60
N GLY A 346 21.18 0.27 -10.70
CA GLY A 346 22.43 0.27 -11.47
C GLY A 346 22.62 -1.01 -12.31
N ASP A 347 21.55 -1.75 -12.54
CA ASP A 347 21.52 -3.01 -13.26
C ASP A 347 21.19 -2.82 -14.75
N VAL A 348 21.63 -3.75 -15.59
CA VAL A 348 21.36 -3.72 -17.05
C VAL A 348 19.85 -3.80 -17.37
N MET A 349 19.04 -4.35 -16.48
CA MET A 349 17.58 -4.45 -16.61
C MET A 349 16.84 -3.17 -16.26
N ASP A 350 17.48 -2.18 -15.63
CA ASP A 350 16.86 -0.87 -15.32
C ASP A 350 16.25 -0.26 -16.59
N ALA A 351 17.01 -0.25 -17.70
CA ALA A 351 16.55 0.32 -18.97
C ALA A 351 15.30 -0.39 -19.52
N GLU A 352 15.21 -1.70 -19.37
CA GLU A 352 14.04 -2.48 -19.83
C GLU A 352 12.82 -2.25 -18.93
N ALA A 353 13.00 -2.17 -17.61
CA ALA A 353 11.91 -1.85 -16.68
C ALA A 353 11.33 -0.46 -16.97
N LEU A 354 12.19 0.56 -17.12
CA LEU A 354 11.78 1.92 -17.48
C LEU A 354 11.05 1.97 -18.84
N ARG A 355 11.53 1.23 -19.83
CA ARG A 355 10.89 1.13 -21.16
C ARG A 355 9.48 0.55 -21.07
N ILE A 356 9.31 -0.56 -20.33
CA ILE A 356 8.00 -1.22 -20.18
C ILE A 356 7.02 -0.31 -19.44
N LEU A 357 7.47 0.35 -18.36
CA LEU A 357 6.62 1.29 -17.63
C LEU A 357 6.25 2.51 -18.48
N GLY A 358 7.16 3.00 -19.36
CA GLY A 358 6.83 4.03 -20.33
C GLY A 358 5.80 3.59 -21.40
N GLU A 359 5.69 2.31 -21.70
CA GLU A 359 4.62 1.78 -22.56
C GLU A 359 3.28 1.65 -21.83
N ILE A 360 3.32 1.35 -20.52
CA ILE A 360 2.12 1.30 -19.66
C ILE A 360 1.55 2.70 -19.41
N TYR A 361 2.44 3.68 -19.16
CA TYR A 361 2.09 5.06 -18.82
C TYR A 361 2.59 6.05 -19.87
N PRO A 362 2.07 6.02 -21.11
CA PRO A 362 2.62 6.80 -22.23
C PRO A 362 2.51 8.32 -22.08
N ASP A 363 1.63 8.78 -21.19
CA ASP A 363 1.39 10.20 -20.93
C ASP A 363 2.13 10.70 -19.67
N LYS A 364 2.92 9.84 -19.01
CA LYS A 364 3.68 10.18 -17.80
C LYS A 364 5.20 10.11 -18.06
N GLU A 365 5.96 10.99 -17.42
CA GLU A 365 7.41 10.90 -17.44
C GLU A 365 7.90 9.80 -16.51
N ILE A 366 8.81 8.94 -16.97
CA ILE A 366 9.37 7.84 -16.18
C ILE A 366 10.65 8.33 -15.49
N ILE A 367 10.61 8.44 -14.18
CA ILE A 367 11.69 8.99 -13.37
C ILE A 367 12.41 7.86 -12.63
N PRO A 368 13.66 7.55 -12.98
CA PRO A 368 14.47 6.61 -12.21
C PRO A 368 14.86 7.24 -10.86
N VAL A 369 14.68 6.46 -9.79
CA VAL A 369 15.06 6.82 -8.42
C VAL A 369 15.97 5.73 -7.89
N ASP A 370 17.10 6.06 -7.30
CA ASP A 370 17.99 5.07 -6.69
C ASP A 370 17.27 4.33 -5.55
N GLY A 371 16.99 3.05 -5.79
CA GLY A 371 16.23 2.20 -4.89
C GLY A 371 17.09 1.32 -3.97
N GLN A 372 18.41 1.33 -4.14
CA GLN A 372 19.28 0.34 -3.50
C GLN A 372 19.17 0.38 -1.98
N ILE A 373 19.31 1.56 -1.38
CA ILE A 373 19.27 1.67 0.09
C ILE A 373 17.88 1.37 0.66
N LEU A 374 16.80 1.75 -0.03
CA LEU A 374 15.44 1.42 0.39
C LEU A 374 15.19 -0.09 0.35
N ALA A 375 15.66 -0.77 -0.70
CA ALA A 375 15.53 -2.22 -0.83
C ALA A 375 16.25 -2.96 0.32
N VAL A 376 17.45 -2.49 0.68
CA VAL A 376 18.23 -3.05 1.79
C VAL A 376 17.54 -2.91 3.14
N ILE A 377 16.86 -1.78 3.38
CA ILE A 377 16.14 -1.55 4.63
C ILE A 377 14.69 -2.06 4.61
N GLY A 378 14.32 -2.83 3.57
CA GLY A 378 13.10 -3.63 3.54
C GLY A 378 11.91 -3.02 2.79
N GLY A 379 12.12 -2.03 1.90
CA GLY A 379 11.05 -1.42 1.13
C GLY A 379 11.49 -0.87 -0.22
N GLY A 380 10.65 -0.03 -0.82
CA GLY A 380 10.92 0.62 -2.10
C GLY A 380 10.21 1.97 -2.21
N ILE A 381 10.10 2.48 -3.42
CA ILE A 381 9.53 3.81 -3.70
C ILE A 381 8.05 3.87 -3.33
N HIS A 382 7.28 2.83 -3.62
CA HIS A 382 5.88 2.76 -3.26
C HIS A 382 5.67 2.78 -1.74
N CYS A 383 6.50 2.06 -1.00
CA CYS A 383 6.40 1.98 0.45
C CYS A 383 6.59 3.34 1.15
N VAL A 384 7.33 4.27 0.55
CA VAL A 384 7.59 5.61 1.12
C VAL A 384 6.67 6.71 0.57
N THR A 385 5.69 6.34 -0.25
CA THR A 385 4.73 7.27 -0.88
C THR A 385 3.29 6.87 -0.57
N GLN A 386 2.40 7.86 -0.39
CA GLN A 386 0.97 7.62 -0.23
C GLN A 386 0.17 8.67 -1.00
N GLN A 387 -0.71 8.25 -1.90
CA GLN A 387 -1.53 9.15 -2.68
C GLN A 387 -2.68 9.75 -1.86
N GLN A 388 -2.93 11.04 -2.08
CA GLN A 388 -4.19 11.69 -1.74
C GLN A 388 -4.98 11.87 -3.03
N PRO A 389 -6.13 11.21 -3.20
CA PRO A 389 -6.91 11.34 -4.42
C PRO A 389 -7.50 12.74 -4.55
N ALA A 390 -7.63 13.26 -5.77
CA ALA A 390 -8.34 14.49 -6.05
C ALA A 390 -9.81 14.36 -5.60
N ALA A 391 -10.46 15.49 -5.23
CA ALA A 391 -11.85 15.43 -4.84
C ALA A 391 -12.71 14.80 -5.97
N GLY A 392 -13.53 13.82 -5.62
CA GLY A 392 -14.39 13.13 -6.58
C GLY A 392 -15.34 14.12 -7.27
N ASN A 393 -15.45 14.02 -8.58
CA ASN A 393 -16.40 14.80 -9.40
C ASN A 393 -17.83 14.28 -9.27
#